data_01bfeb1b40595ae58842be9f68d8691b
#
_entry.id   01bfeb1b40595ae58842be9f68d8691b
#
_cell.length_a   1.000
_cell.length_b   1.000
_cell.length_c   1.000
_cell.angle_alpha   90.00
_cell.angle_beta   90.00
_cell.angle_gamma   90.00
#
_symmetry.space_group_name_H-M   'P 1'
#
loop_
_entity.id
_entity.type
_entity.pdbx_description
1 polymer ?
#
loop_
_entity_poly.entity_id
_entity_poly.type
_entity_poly.pdbx_seq_one_letter_code
_entity_poly.pdbx_strand_id
1 'polypeptide(L)'
;MKFIFKISRFDNLYFFVSNLTEFHFSCRKHFNIDWILSTGPLNQEEKKAINDVNAIFKKYGFVIKNKKSLYLGKYFYCPKDKEKIGSLKKYLMPEEYEKINKSFSVIENRFNKIYNEKLLENWKLALEKELSSEKFLKLLNFAQRFFNATEKESVLNVHLLMSPSMTWSASGNANLGEEDITLEVPVFNLTEEQIELAACILLHELSHVWFENDDIYTIAKKLSGNNFSLIKEIIIDSVSPLGFPAQKYSKVSNPFKRFLFHNLADGFKAHENFVNNKEVDKQKLSVYVNWLIYPLVAKYYLENKKLDADFIKAIVKVIKKRAI
;
A
#
# COMPACT_ATOMS: atom_id res chain seq x y z
N MET A 1 17.63 -9.15 5.84
CA MET A 1 16.86 -7.88 5.83
C MET A 1 16.41 -7.56 7.24
N LYS A 2 16.51 -6.29 7.67
CA LYS A 2 16.08 -5.83 8.99
C LYS A 2 14.95 -4.81 8.84
N PHE A 3 13.83 -5.03 9.52
CA PHE A 3 12.73 -4.09 9.60
C PHE A 3 12.90 -3.19 10.82
N ILE A 4 12.76 -1.88 10.65
CA ILE A 4 12.79 -0.90 11.73
C ILE A 4 11.47 -0.15 11.71
N PHE A 5 10.60 -0.45 12.68
CA PHE A 5 9.32 0.21 12.80
C PHE A 5 9.48 1.60 13.40
N LYS A 6 8.85 2.57 12.74
CA LYS A 6 8.81 3.98 13.13
C LYS A 6 7.38 4.34 13.53
N ILE A 7 7.25 4.89 14.72
CA ILE A 7 5.98 5.47 15.19
C ILE A 7 6.24 6.96 15.36
N SER A 8 5.58 7.76 14.55
CA SER A 8 5.67 9.21 14.59
C SER A 8 4.27 9.79 14.70
N ARG A 9 4.03 10.56 15.77
CA ARG A 9 2.77 11.27 15.95
C ARG A 9 2.51 12.22 14.77
N PHE A 10 3.55 12.86 14.27
CA PHE A 10 3.42 13.77 13.15
C PHE A 10 3.04 13.03 11.84
N ASP A 11 3.65 11.88 11.55
CA ASP A 11 3.32 11.09 10.36
C ASP A 11 1.85 10.64 10.40
N ASN A 12 1.38 10.26 11.59
CA ASN A 12 -0.02 9.90 11.81
C ASN A 12 -0.98 11.09 11.67
N LEU A 13 -0.59 12.28 12.17
CA LEU A 13 -1.37 13.51 11.97
C LEU A 13 -1.44 13.87 10.47
N TYR A 14 -0.31 13.82 9.79
CA TYR A 14 -0.26 14.06 8.34
C TYR A 14 -1.16 13.10 7.57
N PHE A 15 -1.09 11.83 7.89
CA PHE A 15 -1.92 10.80 7.28
C PHE A 15 -3.41 11.06 7.54
N PHE A 16 -3.76 11.39 8.78
CA PHE A 16 -5.14 11.74 9.16
C PHE A 16 -5.66 12.95 8.38
N VAL A 17 -4.87 14.04 8.32
CA VAL A 17 -5.24 15.24 7.56
C VAL A 17 -5.37 14.93 6.08
N SER A 18 -4.46 14.15 5.51
CA SER A 18 -4.52 13.72 4.11
C SER A 18 -5.80 12.95 3.81
N ASN A 19 -6.22 12.06 4.71
CA ASN A 19 -7.46 11.30 4.58
C ASN A 19 -8.72 12.17 4.60
N LEU A 20 -8.68 13.32 5.25
CA LEU A 20 -9.79 14.26 5.27
C LEU A 20 -9.85 15.14 4.01
N THR A 21 -8.77 15.21 3.22
CA THR A 21 -8.75 15.91 1.94
C THR A 21 -9.28 15.00 0.82
N GLU A 22 -9.59 15.58 -0.35
CA GLU A 22 -9.85 14.81 -1.57
C GLU A 22 -8.56 14.29 -2.21
N PHE A 23 -7.43 14.86 -1.81
CA PHE A 23 -6.13 14.63 -2.39
C PHE A 23 -5.23 13.88 -1.40
N HIS A 24 -5.28 12.59 -1.44
CA HIS A 24 -4.53 11.72 -0.55
C HIS A 24 -3.77 10.67 -1.36
N PHE A 25 -2.61 10.31 -0.88
CA PHE A 25 -1.67 9.47 -1.59
C PHE A 25 -2.00 7.98 -1.52
N SER A 26 -2.13 7.43 -0.34
CA SER A 26 -2.39 6.01 -0.12
C SER A 26 -3.80 5.75 0.40
N CYS A 27 -4.60 6.79 0.54
CA CYS A 27 -5.87 6.68 1.19
C CYS A 27 -6.97 6.24 0.25
N ARG A 28 -7.75 5.33 0.70
CA ARG A 28 -8.98 4.98 0.02
C ARG A 28 -10.04 6.04 0.32
N LYS A 29 -10.85 6.37 -0.68
CA LYS A 29 -11.91 7.38 -0.53
C LYS A 29 -12.81 7.17 0.69
N HIS A 30 -13.03 5.92 1.11
CA HIS A 30 -13.84 5.59 2.27
C HIS A 30 -13.19 5.97 3.61
N PHE A 31 -11.87 6.13 3.70
CA PHE A 31 -11.21 6.53 4.95
C PHE A 31 -11.66 7.91 5.42
N ASN A 32 -11.97 8.83 4.51
CA ASN A 32 -12.56 10.11 4.87
C ASN A 32 -13.89 9.90 5.62
N ILE A 33 -14.76 9.06 5.10
CA ILE A 33 -16.06 8.74 5.70
C ILE A 33 -15.85 8.05 7.05
N ASP A 34 -14.96 7.07 7.13
CA ASP A 34 -14.70 6.31 8.36
C ASP A 34 -14.15 7.22 9.47
N TRP A 35 -13.24 8.15 9.15
CA TRP A 35 -12.74 9.14 10.10
C TRP A 35 -13.84 10.11 10.57
N ILE A 36 -14.69 10.57 9.66
CA ILE A 36 -15.82 11.43 10.03
C ILE A 36 -16.83 10.69 10.88
N LEU A 37 -17.12 9.43 10.59
CA LEU A 37 -18.02 8.61 11.40
C LEU A 37 -17.46 8.39 12.80
N SER A 38 -16.16 8.18 12.95
CA SER A 38 -15.52 7.92 14.26
C SER A 38 -15.28 9.18 15.09
N THR A 39 -15.06 10.34 14.45
CA THR A 39 -14.70 11.59 15.13
C THR A 39 -15.82 12.64 15.13
N GLY A 40 -16.92 12.40 14.44
CA GLY A 40 -18.01 13.34 14.21
C GLY A 40 -17.79 14.29 13.03
N PRO A 41 -18.83 15.04 12.62
CA PRO A 41 -18.76 15.95 11.49
C PRO A 41 -17.74 17.08 11.74
N LEU A 42 -17.10 17.53 10.65
CA LEU A 42 -16.20 18.69 10.70
C LEU A 42 -17.00 19.97 10.95
N ASN A 43 -16.52 20.81 11.85
CA ASN A 43 -17.03 22.16 12.03
C ASN A 43 -16.57 23.09 10.89
N GLN A 44 -17.01 24.36 10.90
CA GLN A 44 -16.70 25.28 9.80
C GLN A 44 -15.20 25.63 9.70
N GLU A 45 -14.54 25.79 10.83
CA GLU A 45 -13.11 26.09 10.87
C GLU A 45 -12.28 24.90 10.37
N GLU A 46 -12.62 23.68 10.78
CA GLU A 46 -11.99 22.44 10.29
C GLU A 46 -12.22 22.23 8.80
N LYS A 47 -13.45 22.50 8.29
CA LYS A 47 -13.73 22.44 6.84
C LYS A 47 -12.87 23.41 6.04
N LYS A 48 -12.70 24.63 6.55
CA LYS A 48 -11.83 25.64 5.94
C LYS A 48 -10.38 25.15 5.94
N ALA A 49 -9.89 24.65 7.07
CA ALA A 49 -8.53 24.12 7.20
C ALA A 49 -8.27 22.99 6.20
N ILE A 50 -9.21 22.03 6.08
CA ILE A 50 -9.08 20.92 5.12
C ILE A 50 -9.11 21.43 3.68
N ASN A 51 -9.96 22.39 3.34
CA ASN A 51 -9.98 22.98 2.00
C ASN A 51 -8.67 23.71 1.65
N ASP A 52 -8.08 24.40 2.60
CA ASP A 52 -6.78 25.07 2.43
C ASP A 52 -5.65 24.07 2.17
N VAL A 53 -5.60 22.97 2.94
CA VAL A 53 -4.63 21.87 2.71
C VAL A 53 -4.88 21.20 1.36
N ASN A 54 -6.14 20.90 1.02
CA ASN A 54 -6.52 20.25 -0.23
C ASN A 54 -6.07 21.06 -1.45
N ALA A 55 -6.25 22.39 -1.42
CA ALA A 55 -5.79 23.28 -2.49
C ALA A 55 -4.28 23.24 -2.68
N ILE A 56 -3.51 23.21 -1.57
CA ILE A 56 -2.04 23.13 -1.61
C ILE A 56 -1.61 21.75 -2.11
N PHE A 57 -2.24 20.67 -1.63
CA PHE A 57 -1.93 19.31 -2.08
C PHE A 57 -2.23 19.13 -3.57
N LYS A 58 -3.34 19.68 -4.08
CA LYS A 58 -3.65 19.67 -5.52
C LYS A 58 -2.60 20.40 -6.36
N LYS A 59 -2.03 21.48 -5.83
CA LYS A 59 -0.99 22.26 -6.52
C LYS A 59 0.34 21.52 -6.59
N TYR A 60 0.74 20.84 -5.53
CA TYR A 60 2.08 20.25 -5.38
C TYR A 60 2.11 18.72 -5.36
N GLY A 61 0.96 18.06 -5.16
CA GLY A 61 0.87 16.61 -5.09
C GLY A 61 0.77 15.95 -6.47
N PHE A 62 1.39 14.80 -6.65
CA PHE A 62 1.30 13.87 -7.78
C PHE A 62 1.57 14.40 -9.20
N VAL A 63 1.94 15.63 -9.40
CA VAL A 63 2.31 16.07 -10.75
C VAL A 63 3.74 15.61 -11.03
N ILE A 64 3.88 14.37 -11.47
CA ILE A 64 5.08 13.88 -12.15
C ILE A 64 5.12 14.55 -13.54
N LYS A 65 5.35 15.84 -13.57
CA LYS A 65 5.79 16.54 -14.78
C LYS A 65 7.20 17.01 -14.53
N ASN A 66 8.15 16.34 -15.18
CA ASN A 66 9.58 16.68 -15.18
C ASN A 66 10.29 16.53 -13.83
N LYS A 67 10.82 15.34 -13.49
CA LYS A 67 11.89 15.06 -12.50
C LYS A 67 12.07 15.99 -11.25
N LYS A 68 11.23 17.02 -11.10
CA LYS A 68 11.20 18.03 -10.04
C LYS A 68 9.85 18.09 -9.31
N SER A 69 9.05 17.04 -9.39
CA SER A 69 7.78 17.02 -8.68
C SER A 69 8.03 16.93 -7.18
N LEU A 70 7.59 17.95 -6.50
CA LEU A 70 7.48 18.00 -5.05
C LEU A 70 6.35 17.07 -4.62
N TYR A 71 6.71 15.80 -4.46
CA TYR A 71 5.84 14.88 -3.77
C TYR A 71 5.91 15.22 -2.28
N LEU A 72 4.92 15.97 -1.78
CA LEU A 72 4.93 16.43 -0.38
C LEU A 72 5.00 15.26 0.60
N GLY A 73 4.35 14.14 0.33
CA GLY A 73 4.43 12.93 1.14
C GLY A 73 5.86 12.47 1.41
N LYS A 74 6.76 12.56 0.42
CA LYS A 74 8.17 12.20 0.58
C LYS A 74 8.87 12.99 1.70
N TYR A 75 8.48 14.25 1.91
CA TYR A 75 9.06 15.08 2.96
C TYR A 75 8.50 14.79 4.34
N PHE A 76 7.26 14.28 4.42
CA PHE A 76 6.61 13.99 5.69
C PHE A 76 7.03 12.65 6.27
N TYR A 77 7.20 11.63 5.43
CA TYR A 77 7.60 10.30 5.90
C TYR A 77 9.11 10.06 5.89
N CYS A 78 9.90 10.96 5.31
CA CYS A 78 11.34 10.80 5.26
C CYS A 78 11.97 10.97 6.65
N PRO A 79 12.70 9.97 7.19
CA PRO A 79 13.25 10.02 8.54
C PRO A 79 14.38 11.02 8.73
N LYS A 80 14.91 11.57 7.65
CA LYS A 80 16.09 12.49 7.66
C LYS A 80 15.77 13.91 8.16
N ASP A 81 14.49 14.31 8.17
CA ASP A 81 14.09 15.65 8.61
C ASP A 81 13.41 15.59 9.99
N LYS A 82 14.12 16.08 11.01
CA LYS A 82 13.59 16.17 12.38
C LYS A 82 12.44 17.18 12.52
N GLU A 83 12.39 18.17 11.62
CA GLU A 83 11.33 19.19 11.55
C GLU A 83 10.58 19.11 10.23
N LYS A 84 9.72 18.10 10.12
CA LYS A 84 9.06 17.73 8.85
C LYS A 84 8.26 18.88 8.23
N ILE A 85 7.49 19.65 9.02
CA ILE A 85 6.81 20.85 8.49
C ILE A 85 7.81 21.95 8.12
N GLY A 86 8.84 22.16 8.94
CA GLY A 86 9.87 23.17 8.68
C GLY A 86 10.60 22.98 7.35
N SER A 87 10.77 21.73 6.92
CA SER A 87 11.41 21.43 5.64
C SER A 87 10.61 21.95 4.44
N LEU A 88 9.29 22.06 4.57
CA LEU A 88 8.40 22.56 3.52
C LEU A 88 8.60 24.03 3.19
N LYS A 89 9.20 24.83 4.09
CA LYS A 89 9.55 26.24 3.82
C LYS A 89 10.39 26.43 2.56
N LYS A 90 11.18 25.41 2.19
CA LYS A 90 12.05 25.46 0.99
C LYS A 90 11.26 25.34 -0.32
N TYR A 91 10.03 24.84 -0.25
CA TYR A 91 9.26 24.39 -1.42
C TYR A 91 7.93 25.10 -1.59
N LEU A 92 7.37 25.58 -0.49
CA LEU A 92 6.11 26.31 -0.47
C LEU A 92 6.35 27.81 -0.47
N MET A 93 5.44 28.54 -1.04
CA MET A 93 5.38 29.99 -0.83
C MET A 93 5.13 30.26 0.66
N PRO A 94 5.67 31.37 1.23
CA PRO A 94 5.49 31.67 2.65
C PRO A 94 4.04 31.59 3.12
N GLU A 95 3.11 32.12 2.34
CA GLU A 95 1.67 32.09 2.64
C GLU A 95 1.07 30.68 2.65
N GLU A 96 1.55 29.81 1.77
CA GLU A 96 1.10 28.41 1.72
C GLU A 96 1.64 27.62 2.91
N TYR A 97 2.89 27.88 3.27
CA TYR A 97 3.49 27.28 4.47
C TYR A 97 2.73 27.66 5.74
N GLU A 98 2.45 28.96 5.94
CA GLU A 98 1.67 29.44 7.09
C GLU A 98 0.25 28.84 7.08
N LYS A 99 -0.35 28.72 5.91
CA LYS A 99 -1.67 28.12 5.74
C LYS A 99 -1.71 26.65 6.13
N ILE A 100 -0.73 25.85 5.68
CA ILE A 100 -0.58 24.44 6.09
C ILE A 100 -0.41 24.33 7.60
N ASN A 101 0.50 25.13 8.16
CA ASN A 101 0.81 25.08 9.58
C ASN A 101 -0.42 25.35 10.44
N LYS A 102 -1.13 26.43 10.11
CA LYS A 102 -2.38 26.80 10.78
C LYS A 102 -3.45 25.70 10.64
N SER A 103 -3.59 25.15 9.43
CA SER A 103 -4.59 24.11 9.17
C SER A 103 -4.32 22.84 9.94
N PHE A 104 -3.06 22.42 10.05
CA PHE A 104 -2.67 21.26 10.86
C PHE A 104 -2.98 21.51 12.34
N SER A 105 -2.68 22.69 12.87
CA SER A 105 -2.99 23.05 14.25
C SER A 105 -4.49 23.02 14.56
N VAL A 106 -5.34 23.45 13.63
CA VAL A 106 -6.80 23.38 13.76
C VAL A 106 -7.28 21.93 13.86
N ILE A 107 -6.76 21.05 13.00
CA ILE A 107 -7.16 19.63 12.93
C ILE A 107 -6.56 18.80 14.06
N GLU A 108 -5.43 19.21 14.62
CA GLU A 108 -4.71 18.48 15.65
C GLU A 108 -5.56 18.18 16.91
N ASN A 109 -6.47 19.08 17.29
CA ASN A 109 -7.37 18.86 18.43
C ASN A 109 -8.31 17.67 18.20
N ARG A 110 -8.76 17.47 16.97
CA ARG A 110 -9.59 16.32 16.59
C ARG A 110 -8.73 15.04 16.57
N PHE A 111 -7.56 15.10 15.99
CA PHE A 111 -6.61 14.00 15.92
C PHE A 111 -6.23 13.49 17.32
N ASN A 112 -5.99 14.38 18.28
CA ASN A 112 -5.64 14.01 19.65
C ASN A 112 -6.67 13.13 20.36
N LYS A 113 -7.93 13.18 19.93
CA LYS A 113 -8.99 12.34 20.51
C LYS A 113 -8.92 10.89 20.08
N ILE A 114 -8.23 10.61 18.97
CA ILE A 114 -8.16 9.28 18.36
C ILE A 114 -6.73 8.71 18.33
N TYR A 115 -5.71 9.55 18.46
CA TYR A 115 -4.34 9.08 18.43
C TYR A 115 -4.03 8.17 19.61
N ASN A 116 -3.56 6.96 19.31
CA ASN A 116 -3.25 5.95 20.29
C ASN A 116 -1.86 5.34 20.03
N GLU A 117 -0.84 5.95 20.62
CA GLU A 117 0.55 5.48 20.49
C GLU A 117 0.76 4.08 21.07
N LYS A 118 0.10 3.77 22.20
CA LYS A 118 0.18 2.44 22.81
C LYS A 118 -0.32 1.34 21.87
N LEU A 119 -1.36 1.63 21.09
CA LEU A 119 -1.87 0.68 20.09
C LEU A 119 -0.82 0.45 18.99
N LEU A 120 -0.17 1.51 18.51
CA LEU A 120 0.89 1.40 17.49
C LEU A 120 2.10 0.64 18.04
N GLU A 121 2.48 0.83 19.29
CA GLU A 121 3.53 0.04 19.93
C GLU A 121 3.13 -1.45 20.04
N ASN A 122 1.88 -1.77 20.36
CA ASN A 122 1.39 -3.14 20.36
C ASN A 122 1.46 -3.76 18.95
N TRP A 123 1.08 -3.01 17.91
CA TRP A 123 1.22 -3.42 16.51
C TRP A 123 2.68 -3.69 16.14
N LYS A 124 3.58 -2.79 16.52
CA LYS A 124 5.01 -2.95 16.28
C LYS A 124 5.54 -4.26 16.88
N LEU A 125 5.28 -4.50 18.18
CA LEU A 125 5.71 -5.73 18.87
C LEU A 125 5.14 -6.99 18.21
N ALA A 126 3.86 -6.96 17.83
CA ALA A 126 3.22 -8.09 17.17
C ALA A 126 3.81 -8.36 15.77
N LEU A 127 4.08 -7.32 15.00
CA LEU A 127 4.71 -7.43 13.68
C LEU A 127 6.17 -7.88 13.79
N GLU A 128 6.96 -7.36 14.73
CA GLU A 128 8.34 -7.81 14.96
C GLU A 128 8.40 -9.31 15.25
N LYS A 129 7.48 -9.80 16.08
CA LYS A 129 7.33 -11.23 16.36
C LYS A 129 6.93 -12.02 15.12
N GLU A 130 5.95 -11.54 14.36
CA GLU A 130 5.44 -12.23 13.17
C GLU A 130 6.48 -12.29 12.05
N LEU A 131 7.18 -11.18 11.78
CA LEU A 131 8.21 -11.11 10.74
C LEU A 131 9.45 -11.96 11.05
N SER A 132 9.68 -12.31 12.32
CA SER A 132 10.71 -13.24 12.74
C SER A 132 10.26 -14.71 12.77
N SER A 133 8.98 -14.98 12.49
CA SER A 133 8.46 -16.35 12.48
C SER A 133 9.02 -17.18 11.31
N GLU A 134 9.22 -18.48 11.55
CA GLU A 134 9.71 -19.39 10.50
C GLU A 134 8.79 -19.39 9.25
N LYS A 135 7.48 -19.31 9.47
CA LYS A 135 6.49 -19.27 8.38
C LYS A 135 6.63 -18.01 7.53
N PHE A 136 6.82 -16.82 8.13
CA PHE A 136 7.04 -15.59 7.40
C PHE A 136 8.39 -15.59 6.68
N LEU A 137 9.44 -16.06 7.32
CA LEU A 137 10.78 -16.15 6.70
C LEU A 137 10.77 -17.06 5.46
N LYS A 138 10.00 -18.15 5.46
CA LYS A 138 9.81 -18.99 4.26
C LYS A 138 9.13 -18.20 3.12
N LEU A 139 8.11 -17.42 3.43
CA LEU A 139 7.42 -16.58 2.45
C LEU A 139 8.35 -15.47 1.92
N LEU A 140 9.06 -14.81 2.82
CA LEU A 140 10.04 -13.75 2.49
C LEU A 140 11.15 -14.29 1.55
N ASN A 141 11.73 -15.43 1.90
CA ASN A 141 12.79 -16.07 1.11
C ASN A 141 12.30 -16.49 -0.27
N PHE A 142 11.05 -16.95 -0.38
CA PHE A 142 10.46 -17.21 -1.68
C PHE A 142 10.33 -15.91 -2.50
N ALA A 143 9.75 -14.86 -1.92
CA ALA A 143 9.54 -13.59 -2.60
C ALA A 143 10.87 -12.97 -3.08
N GLN A 144 11.90 -12.99 -2.24
CA GLN A 144 13.25 -12.54 -2.62
C GLN A 144 13.79 -13.28 -3.83
N ARG A 145 13.68 -14.61 -3.83
CA ARG A 145 14.13 -15.43 -4.98
C ARG A 145 13.28 -15.17 -6.22
N PHE A 146 11.97 -15.10 -6.06
CA PHE A 146 11.04 -14.87 -7.16
C PHE A 146 11.34 -13.56 -7.88
N PHE A 147 11.56 -12.48 -7.14
CA PHE A 147 11.93 -11.17 -7.70
C PHE A 147 13.43 -10.96 -7.90
N ASN A 148 14.25 -12.03 -7.80
CA ASN A 148 15.71 -11.96 -7.95
C ASN A 148 16.34 -10.86 -7.06
N ALA A 149 15.76 -10.59 -5.90
CA ALA A 149 16.27 -9.61 -4.95
C ALA A 149 17.60 -10.09 -4.38
N THR A 150 18.64 -9.28 -4.51
CA THR A 150 19.95 -9.61 -3.92
C THR A 150 19.86 -9.56 -2.41
N GLU A 151 20.51 -10.53 -1.73
CA GLU A 151 20.66 -10.60 -0.27
C GLU A 151 21.57 -9.48 0.28
N LYS A 152 21.30 -8.23 -0.08
CA LYS A 152 21.96 -7.14 0.61
C LYS A 152 21.37 -7.02 2.01
N GLU A 153 22.22 -6.86 3.01
CA GLU A 153 21.80 -6.42 4.34
C GLU A 153 21.13 -5.05 4.20
N SER A 154 19.84 -5.08 3.90
CA SER A 154 19.05 -3.86 3.76
C SER A 154 18.26 -3.62 5.05
N VAL A 155 18.26 -2.38 5.46
CA VAL A 155 17.43 -1.88 6.55
C VAL A 155 16.22 -1.21 5.91
N LEU A 156 15.03 -1.66 6.26
CA LEU A 156 13.79 -1.09 5.80
C LEU A 156 13.09 -0.38 6.96
N ASN A 157 12.84 0.91 6.81
CA ASN A 157 12.02 1.66 7.76
C ASN A 157 10.55 1.49 7.42
N VAL A 158 9.77 1.07 8.41
CA VAL A 158 8.32 0.87 8.28
C VAL A 158 7.60 1.89 9.16
N HIS A 159 6.97 2.88 8.52
CA HIS A 159 6.19 3.90 9.22
C HIS A 159 4.80 3.36 9.51
N LEU A 160 4.48 3.12 10.79
CA LEU A 160 3.16 2.67 11.21
C LEU A 160 2.17 3.84 11.27
N LEU A 161 1.10 3.71 10.51
CA LEU A 161 0.03 4.71 10.42
C LEU A 161 -1.28 4.11 10.90
N MET A 162 -2.03 4.88 11.69
CA MET A 162 -3.37 4.48 12.13
C MET A 162 -4.36 4.56 10.98
N SER A 163 -5.02 3.46 10.66
CA SER A 163 -6.11 3.41 9.68
C SER A 163 -7.48 3.41 10.39
N PRO A 164 -8.47 4.18 9.91
CA PRO A 164 -9.81 4.19 10.45
C PRO A 164 -10.59 2.92 10.11
N SER A 165 -10.07 2.10 9.22
CA SER A 165 -10.80 0.97 8.70
C SER A 165 -11.19 -0.01 9.79
N MET A 166 -12.49 -0.20 9.98
CA MET A 166 -13.06 -1.30 10.78
C MET A 166 -12.99 -2.63 10.02
N THR A 167 -12.71 -2.56 8.72
CA THR A 167 -12.55 -3.69 7.85
C THR A 167 -11.06 -4.02 7.65
N TRP A 168 -10.73 -5.21 7.50
CA TRP A 168 -9.66 -6.08 7.08
C TRP A 168 -8.42 -5.48 6.37
N SER A 169 -8.33 -4.20 6.12
CA SER A 169 -7.33 -3.69 5.22
C SER A 169 -6.19 -2.97 5.94
N ALA A 170 -5.17 -3.71 6.31
CA ALA A 170 -3.86 -3.11 6.23
C ALA A 170 -3.65 -2.64 4.79
N SER A 171 -3.07 -1.50 4.60
CA SER A 171 -2.56 -1.02 3.32
C SER A 171 -1.18 -0.43 3.52
N GLY A 172 -0.45 -0.22 2.46
CA GLY A 172 0.91 0.28 2.53
C GLY A 172 1.26 1.12 1.32
N ASN A 173 2.45 1.65 1.31
CA ASN A 173 3.02 2.37 0.19
C ASN A 173 4.54 2.35 0.19
N ALA A 174 5.12 1.91 -0.91
CA ALA A 174 6.57 1.81 -1.12
C ALA A 174 7.19 3.03 -1.84
N ASN A 175 6.39 4.03 -2.22
CA ASN A 175 6.87 5.14 -3.05
C ASN A 175 7.63 6.24 -2.28
N LEU A 176 8.03 5.99 -1.04
CA LEU A 176 8.75 6.97 -0.20
C LEU A 176 10.26 6.98 -0.45
N GLY A 177 10.76 6.02 -1.19
CA GLY A 177 12.17 5.76 -1.44
C GLY A 177 12.52 4.31 -1.19
N GLU A 178 13.73 3.90 -1.51
CA GLU A 178 14.14 2.49 -1.46
C GLU A 178 14.17 1.89 -0.04
N GLU A 179 14.19 2.73 1.00
CA GLU A 179 14.38 2.31 2.39
C GLU A 179 13.17 2.61 3.30
N ASP A 180 12.11 3.23 2.78
CA ASP A 180 10.97 3.67 3.58
C ASP A 180 9.64 3.16 3.00
N ILE A 181 8.86 2.50 3.84
CA ILE A 181 7.52 2.01 3.52
C ILE A 181 6.55 2.52 4.59
N THR A 182 5.34 2.92 4.19
CA THR A 182 4.24 3.09 5.14
C THR A 182 3.44 1.80 5.27
N LEU A 183 3.00 1.50 6.47
CA LEU A 183 2.07 0.41 6.74
C LEU A 183 0.91 0.94 7.58
N GLU A 184 -0.27 0.92 6.99
CA GLU A 184 -1.50 1.37 7.61
C GLU A 184 -2.12 0.22 8.40
N VAL A 185 -2.26 0.39 9.71
CA VAL A 185 -2.78 -0.64 10.61
C VAL A 185 -4.11 -0.21 11.22
N PRO A 186 -5.10 -1.12 11.32
CA PRO A 186 -6.41 -0.79 11.89
C PRO A 186 -6.30 -0.35 13.35
N VAL A 187 -7.07 0.68 13.73
CA VAL A 187 -7.16 1.14 15.13
C VAL A 187 -8.03 0.25 16.00
N PHE A 188 -8.68 -0.76 15.43
CA PHE A 188 -9.58 -1.67 16.11
C PHE A 188 -9.06 -3.10 16.01
N ASN A 189 -9.02 -3.80 17.13
CA ASN A 189 -8.70 -5.22 17.25
C ASN A 189 -7.37 -5.69 16.62
N LEU A 190 -6.42 -6.00 17.47
CA LEU A 190 -5.19 -6.67 17.09
C LEU A 190 -5.42 -8.19 17.15
N THR A 191 -5.81 -8.81 16.04
CA THR A 191 -5.98 -10.25 15.93
C THR A 191 -4.81 -10.88 15.16
N GLU A 192 -4.58 -12.19 15.36
CA GLU A 192 -3.54 -12.93 14.62
C GLU A 192 -3.75 -12.79 13.10
N GLU A 193 -4.99 -12.87 12.64
CA GLU A 193 -5.36 -12.72 11.23
C GLU A 193 -4.97 -11.34 10.67
N GLN A 194 -5.18 -10.28 11.44
CA GLN A 194 -4.80 -8.92 11.03
C GLN A 194 -3.28 -8.72 11.01
N ILE A 195 -2.56 -9.36 11.93
CA ILE A 195 -1.10 -9.31 11.96
C ILE A 195 -0.53 -10.03 10.73
N GLU A 196 -1.02 -11.24 10.42
CA GLU A 196 -0.63 -11.98 9.22
C GLU A 196 -0.94 -11.19 7.94
N LEU A 197 -2.11 -10.53 7.87
CA LEU A 197 -2.47 -9.68 6.75
C LEU A 197 -1.53 -8.48 6.62
N ALA A 198 -1.25 -7.78 7.71
CA ALA A 198 -0.33 -6.64 7.71
C ALA A 198 1.09 -7.06 7.27
N ALA A 199 1.56 -8.22 7.70
CA ALA A 199 2.84 -8.79 7.23
C ALA A 199 2.81 -9.10 5.73
N CYS A 200 1.69 -9.64 5.21
CA CYS A 200 1.50 -9.86 3.78
C CYS A 200 1.49 -8.55 2.98
N ILE A 201 0.85 -7.49 3.48
CA ILE A 201 0.84 -6.18 2.84
C ILE A 201 2.24 -5.56 2.86
N LEU A 202 2.97 -5.67 3.97
CA LEU A 202 4.36 -5.21 4.02
C LEU A 202 5.21 -5.90 2.95
N LEU A 203 5.04 -7.21 2.77
CA LEU A 203 5.73 -7.96 1.72
C LEU A 203 5.28 -7.55 0.32
N HIS A 204 4.00 -7.22 0.11
CA HIS A 204 3.48 -6.67 -1.14
C HIS A 204 4.22 -5.36 -1.51
N GLU A 205 4.29 -4.41 -0.58
CA GLU A 205 4.98 -3.13 -0.81
C GLU A 205 6.47 -3.33 -1.07
N LEU A 206 7.10 -4.24 -0.34
CA LEU A 206 8.51 -4.59 -0.55
C LEU A 206 8.73 -5.24 -1.93
N SER A 207 7.76 -6.02 -2.39
CA SER A 207 7.80 -6.65 -3.72
C SER A 207 7.75 -5.61 -4.84
N HIS A 208 7.09 -4.46 -4.66
CA HIS A 208 7.19 -3.33 -5.60
C HIS A 208 8.64 -2.86 -5.75
N VAL A 209 9.34 -2.66 -4.63
CA VAL A 209 10.74 -2.20 -4.62
C VAL A 209 11.64 -3.19 -5.36
N TRP A 210 11.49 -4.49 -5.08
CA TRP A 210 12.29 -5.53 -5.72
C TRP A 210 12.00 -5.65 -7.22
N PHE A 211 10.73 -5.68 -7.58
CA PHE A 211 10.32 -5.81 -8.98
C PHE A 211 10.80 -4.63 -9.85
N GLU A 212 10.74 -3.40 -9.32
CA GLU A 212 11.15 -2.19 -10.05
C GLU A 212 12.67 -2.09 -10.22
N ASN A 213 13.43 -2.78 -9.40
CA ASN A 213 14.90 -2.83 -9.46
C ASN A 213 15.46 -4.04 -10.25
N ASP A 214 14.59 -4.92 -10.77
CA ASP A 214 14.98 -6.10 -11.56
C ASP A 214 14.92 -5.81 -13.07
N ASP A 215 15.79 -6.44 -13.84
CA ASP A 215 15.80 -6.39 -15.31
C ASP A 215 14.48 -6.87 -15.92
N ILE A 216 13.78 -7.78 -15.23
CA ILE A 216 12.47 -8.30 -15.63
C ILE A 216 11.40 -7.19 -15.69
N TYR A 217 11.57 -6.09 -14.96
CA TYR A 217 10.68 -4.93 -15.02
C TYR A 217 10.57 -4.35 -16.43
N THR A 218 11.72 -4.19 -17.10
CA THR A 218 11.78 -3.69 -18.48
C THR A 218 11.10 -4.65 -19.46
N ILE A 219 11.31 -5.96 -19.25
CA ILE A 219 10.66 -7.02 -20.05
C ILE A 219 9.15 -6.99 -19.81
N ALA A 220 8.71 -6.90 -18.56
CA ALA A 220 7.29 -6.81 -18.20
C ALA A 220 6.63 -5.59 -18.84
N LYS A 221 7.26 -4.43 -18.78
CA LYS A 221 6.76 -3.20 -19.40
C LYS A 221 6.58 -3.36 -20.90
N LYS A 222 7.54 -3.98 -21.59
CA LYS A 222 7.47 -4.25 -23.03
C LYS A 222 6.36 -5.24 -23.40
N LEU A 223 6.23 -6.33 -22.66
CA LEU A 223 5.23 -7.38 -22.93
C LEU A 223 3.80 -6.92 -22.61
N SER A 224 3.65 -6.05 -21.62
CA SER A 224 2.36 -5.60 -21.11
C SER A 224 1.78 -4.39 -21.86
N GLY A 225 2.64 -3.55 -22.46
CA GLY A 225 2.22 -2.33 -23.14
C GLY A 225 1.40 -1.41 -22.22
N ASN A 226 0.25 -0.94 -22.69
CA ASN A 226 -0.64 -0.04 -21.95
C ASN A 226 -1.21 -0.65 -20.66
N ASN A 227 -1.13 -1.96 -20.49
CA ASN A 227 -1.65 -2.67 -19.32
C ASN A 227 -0.58 -2.90 -18.23
N PHE A 228 0.60 -2.28 -18.37
CA PHE A 228 1.72 -2.53 -17.48
C PHE A 228 1.40 -2.31 -16.01
N SER A 229 0.73 -1.22 -15.65
CA SER A 229 0.35 -0.94 -14.25
C SER A 229 -0.51 -2.05 -13.64
N LEU A 230 -1.48 -2.57 -14.39
CA LEU A 230 -2.33 -3.67 -13.96
C LEU A 230 -1.53 -4.98 -13.81
N ILE A 231 -0.70 -5.29 -14.81
CA ILE A 231 0.10 -6.52 -14.81
C ILE A 231 1.13 -6.50 -13.69
N LYS A 232 1.73 -5.34 -13.41
CA LYS A 232 2.61 -5.15 -12.26
C LYS A 232 1.91 -5.54 -10.95
N GLU A 233 0.73 -4.99 -10.70
CA GLU A 233 -0.05 -5.32 -9.49
C GLU A 233 -0.39 -6.82 -9.43
N ILE A 234 -0.81 -7.44 -10.53
CA ILE A 234 -1.11 -8.87 -10.57
C ILE A 234 0.12 -9.73 -10.23
N ILE A 235 1.29 -9.38 -10.75
CA ILE A 235 2.54 -10.10 -10.45
C ILE A 235 2.85 -10.02 -8.96
N ILE A 236 2.76 -8.84 -8.38
CA ILE A 236 3.05 -8.60 -6.96
C ILE A 236 2.02 -9.29 -6.07
N ASP A 237 0.74 -9.10 -6.35
CA ASP A 237 -0.38 -9.77 -5.67
C ASP A 237 -0.27 -11.30 -5.73
N SER A 238 0.31 -11.86 -6.80
CA SER A 238 0.48 -13.31 -6.96
C SER A 238 1.46 -13.92 -5.95
N VAL A 239 2.33 -13.12 -5.38
CA VAL A 239 3.23 -13.51 -4.27
C VAL A 239 2.55 -13.21 -2.93
N SER A 240 2.10 -11.99 -2.74
CA SER A 240 1.45 -11.50 -1.53
C SER A 240 0.55 -10.30 -1.90
N PRO A 241 -0.68 -10.25 -1.39
CA PRO A 241 -1.33 -11.15 -0.44
C PRO A 241 -2.20 -12.24 -1.07
N LEU A 242 -2.45 -12.24 -2.39
CA LEU A 242 -3.50 -13.07 -3.03
C LEU A 242 -3.03 -14.46 -3.46
N GLY A 243 -1.73 -14.62 -3.70
CA GLY A 243 -1.17 -15.80 -4.31
C GLY A 243 -1.02 -17.02 -3.41
N PHE A 244 -0.66 -18.14 -4.05
CA PHE A 244 -0.40 -19.41 -3.38
C PHE A 244 0.61 -19.31 -2.21
N PRO A 245 1.73 -18.55 -2.31
CA PRO A 245 2.71 -18.44 -1.22
C PRO A 245 2.11 -17.86 0.05
N ALA A 246 1.39 -16.73 -0.07
CA ALA A 246 0.73 -16.09 1.06
C ALA A 246 -0.38 -16.99 1.67
N GLN A 247 -1.08 -17.76 0.84
CA GLN A 247 -2.08 -18.71 1.32
C GLN A 247 -1.47 -19.90 2.07
N LYS A 248 -0.24 -20.29 1.76
CA LYS A 248 0.51 -21.31 2.52
C LYS A 248 1.07 -20.78 3.82
N TYR A 249 1.33 -19.49 3.86
CA TYR A 249 1.80 -18.81 5.05
C TYR A 249 0.70 -18.66 6.11
N SER A 250 -0.47 -18.22 5.73
CA SER A 250 -1.58 -17.94 6.66
C SER A 250 -2.21 -19.24 7.20
N LYS A 251 -2.26 -19.39 8.53
CA LYS A 251 -2.92 -20.50 9.22
C LYS A 251 -4.42 -20.30 9.35
N VAL A 252 -4.83 -19.05 9.48
CA VAL A 252 -6.23 -18.68 9.66
C VAL A 252 -6.94 -18.93 8.34
N SER A 253 -8.20 -19.39 8.39
CA SER A 253 -9.04 -19.59 7.21
C SER A 253 -9.01 -18.30 6.38
N ASN A 254 -8.11 -18.28 5.47
CA ASN A 254 -7.52 -17.18 4.74
C ASN A 254 -8.58 -16.11 4.42
N PRO A 255 -8.48 -14.89 4.98
CA PRO A 255 -9.40 -13.80 4.65
C PRO A 255 -9.44 -13.56 3.15
N PHE A 256 -8.34 -13.85 2.44
CA PHE A 256 -8.31 -13.82 0.99
C PHE A 256 -9.15 -14.92 0.33
N LYS A 257 -9.31 -16.11 0.92
CA LYS A 257 -10.29 -17.06 0.42
C LYS A 257 -11.70 -16.47 0.49
N ARG A 258 -12.08 -15.86 1.61
CA ARG A 258 -13.37 -15.16 1.71
C ARG A 258 -13.46 -14.01 0.72
N PHE A 259 -12.43 -13.18 0.63
CA PHE A 259 -12.37 -12.07 -0.30
C PHE A 259 -12.40 -12.54 -1.76
N LEU A 260 -11.66 -13.58 -2.10
CA LEU A 260 -11.70 -14.21 -3.43
C LEU A 260 -13.09 -14.73 -3.75
N PHE A 261 -13.70 -15.52 -2.87
CA PHE A 261 -15.02 -16.11 -3.14
C PHE A 261 -16.13 -15.08 -3.23
N HIS A 262 -16.14 -14.07 -2.38
CA HIS A 262 -17.14 -12.99 -2.43
C HIS A 262 -16.99 -12.07 -3.65
N ASN A 263 -15.80 -11.97 -4.23
CA ASN A 263 -15.52 -11.05 -5.35
C ASN A 263 -15.30 -11.76 -6.70
N LEU A 264 -15.38 -13.08 -6.77
CA LEU A 264 -15.16 -13.80 -8.04
C LEU A 264 -16.16 -13.40 -9.12
N ALA A 265 -17.45 -13.27 -8.79
CA ALA A 265 -18.46 -12.86 -9.76
C ALA A 265 -18.22 -11.44 -10.28
N ASP A 266 -17.86 -10.53 -9.38
CA ASP A 266 -17.50 -9.15 -9.73
C ASP A 266 -16.18 -9.08 -10.51
N GLY A 267 -15.22 -9.92 -10.15
CA GLY A 267 -13.95 -10.07 -10.86
C GLY A 267 -14.14 -10.63 -12.27
N PHE A 268 -15.00 -11.61 -12.43
CA PHE A 268 -15.40 -12.13 -13.73
C PHE A 268 -16.01 -11.04 -14.60
N LYS A 269 -16.96 -10.27 -14.06
CA LYS A 269 -17.58 -9.15 -14.76
C LYS A 269 -16.56 -8.05 -15.11
N ALA A 270 -15.60 -7.76 -14.22
CA ALA A 270 -14.52 -6.84 -14.49
C ALA A 270 -13.62 -7.33 -15.64
N HIS A 271 -13.36 -8.64 -15.71
CA HIS A 271 -12.60 -9.25 -16.80
C HIS A 271 -13.36 -9.19 -18.14
N GLU A 272 -14.67 -9.49 -18.16
CA GLU A 272 -15.49 -9.34 -19.37
C GLU A 272 -15.50 -7.88 -19.85
N ASN A 273 -15.64 -6.91 -18.93
CA ASN A 273 -15.57 -5.49 -19.26
C ASN A 273 -14.21 -5.12 -19.86
N PHE A 274 -13.12 -5.64 -19.30
CA PHE A 274 -11.77 -5.40 -19.80
C PHE A 274 -11.59 -5.91 -21.24
N VAL A 275 -11.99 -7.16 -21.49
CA VAL A 275 -11.90 -7.78 -22.84
C VAL A 275 -12.75 -7.04 -23.87
N ASN A 276 -13.86 -6.45 -23.44
CA ASN A 276 -14.76 -5.68 -24.29
C ASN A 276 -14.41 -4.17 -24.32
N ASN A 277 -13.25 -3.74 -23.86
CA ASN A 277 -12.78 -2.34 -23.80
C ASN A 277 -13.75 -1.39 -23.06
N LYS A 278 -14.44 -1.88 -22.06
CA LYS A 278 -15.29 -1.08 -21.17
C LYS A 278 -14.49 -0.62 -19.94
N GLU A 279 -15.06 0.32 -19.18
CA GLU A 279 -14.50 0.74 -17.90
C GLU A 279 -14.41 -0.43 -16.91
N VAL A 280 -13.28 -0.54 -16.22
CA VAL A 280 -12.93 -1.71 -15.39
C VAL A 280 -12.49 -1.29 -14.01
N ASP A 281 -13.03 -1.94 -13.00
CA ASP A 281 -12.48 -1.98 -11.66
C ASP A 281 -11.20 -2.87 -11.66
N LYS A 282 -10.05 -2.20 -11.65
CA LYS A 282 -8.75 -2.88 -11.74
C LYS A 282 -8.46 -3.80 -10.54
N GLN A 283 -8.97 -3.44 -9.36
CA GLN A 283 -8.77 -4.26 -8.16
C GLN A 283 -9.53 -5.59 -8.28
N LYS A 284 -10.79 -5.53 -8.70
CA LYS A 284 -11.60 -6.73 -8.93
C LYS A 284 -11.02 -7.60 -10.04
N LEU A 285 -10.52 -6.96 -11.09
CA LEU A 285 -9.83 -7.68 -12.18
C LEU A 285 -8.55 -8.35 -11.69
N SER A 286 -7.72 -7.68 -10.89
CA SER A 286 -6.50 -8.28 -10.31
C SER A 286 -6.82 -9.52 -9.49
N VAL A 287 -7.83 -9.44 -8.62
CA VAL A 287 -8.29 -10.59 -7.81
C VAL A 287 -8.67 -11.78 -8.69
N TYR A 288 -9.47 -11.55 -9.74
CA TYR A 288 -9.92 -12.61 -10.63
C TYR A 288 -8.77 -13.24 -11.43
N VAL A 289 -7.87 -12.42 -11.96
CA VAL A 289 -6.70 -12.91 -12.70
C VAL A 289 -5.77 -13.70 -11.78
N ASN A 290 -5.55 -13.25 -10.54
CA ASN A 290 -4.76 -14.00 -9.56
C ASN A 290 -5.39 -15.37 -9.25
N TRP A 291 -6.71 -15.48 -9.21
CA TRP A 291 -7.37 -16.76 -9.10
C TRP A 291 -7.10 -17.66 -10.32
N LEU A 292 -7.16 -17.12 -11.54
CA LEU A 292 -6.92 -17.89 -12.78
C LEU A 292 -5.45 -18.37 -12.89
N ILE A 293 -4.49 -17.56 -12.46
CA ILE A 293 -3.07 -17.91 -12.51
C ILE A 293 -2.57 -18.67 -11.28
N TYR A 294 -3.44 -18.92 -10.30
CA TYR A 294 -3.08 -19.59 -9.05
C TYR A 294 -2.29 -20.92 -9.24
N PRO A 295 -2.67 -21.82 -10.18
CA PRO A 295 -1.89 -23.04 -10.43
C PRO A 295 -0.49 -22.76 -10.98
N LEU A 296 -0.34 -21.71 -11.78
CA LEU A 296 0.96 -21.27 -12.30
C LEU A 296 1.86 -20.77 -11.16
N VAL A 297 1.32 -19.93 -10.28
CA VAL A 297 2.03 -19.43 -9.11
C VAL A 297 2.45 -20.58 -8.19
N ALA A 298 1.54 -21.53 -7.95
CA ALA A 298 1.85 -22.73 -7.16
C ALA A 298 3.01 -23.53 -7.75
N LYS A 299 3.05 -23.69 -9.08
CA LYS A 299 4.16 -24.34 -9.78
C LYS A 299 5.48 -23.61 -9.55
N TYR A 300 5.51 -22.27 -9.72
CA TYR A 300 6.71 -21.47 -9.51
C TYR A 300 7.19 -21.54 -8.06
N TYR A 301 6.26 -21.54 -7.10
CA TYR A 301 6.58 -21.69 -5.69
C TYR A 301 7.21 -23.05 -5.38
N LEU A 302 6.59 -24.16 -5.84
CA LEU A 302 7.04 -25.52 -5.57
C LEU A 302 8.38 -25.84 -6.27
N GLU A 303 8.58 -25.31 -7.47
CA GLU A 303 9.81 -25.49 -8.26
C GLU A 303 10.88 -24.45 -7.93
N ASN A 304 10.67 -23.55 -6.97
CA ASN A 304 11.56 -22.46 -6.59
C ASN A 304 12.02 -21.58 -7.78
N LYS A 305 11.14 -21.36 -8.74
CA LYS A 305 11.42 -20.56 -9.95
C LYS A 305 11.47 -19.07 -9.64
N LYS A 306 12.31 -18.36 -10.40
CA LYS A 306 12.32 -16.90 -10.48
C LYS A 306 11.26 -16.42 -11.46
N LEU A 307 10.81 -15.18 -11.27
CA LEU A 307 9.97 -14.48 -12.25
C LEU A 307 10.70 -14.38 -13.58
N ASP A 308 10.02 -14.76 -14.65
CA ASP A 308 10.56 -14.76 -16.01
C ASP A 308 9.56 -14.24 -17.04
N ALA A 309 10.01 -14.11 -18.27
CA ALA A 309 9.18 -13.63 -19.38
C ALA A 309 7.97 -14.56 -19.65
N ASP A 310 8.07 -15.86 -19.39
CA ASP A 310 7.00 -16.81 -19.66
C ASP A 310 5.88 -16.69 -18.64
N PHE A 311 6.21 -16.41 -17.38
CA PHE A 311 5.22 -16.06 -16.36
C PHE A 311 4.41 -14.81 -16.77
N ILE A 312 5.11 -13.75 -17.22
CA ILE A 312 4.49 -12.51 -17.66
C ILE A 312 3.60 -12.73 -18.90
N LYS A 313 4.09 -13.48 -19.89
CA LYS A 313 3.30 -13.86 -21.09
C LYS A 313 2.05 -14.63 -20.72
N ALA A 314 2.13 -15.52 -19.73
CA ALA A 314 0.97 -16.26 -19.25
C ALA A 314 -0.09 -15.34 -18.67
N ILE A 315 0.29 -14.36 -17.82
CA ILE A 315 -0.62 -13.35 -17.30
C ILE A 315 -1.27 -12.54 -18.43
N VAL A 316 -0.45 -12.03 -19.37
CA VAL A 316 -0.93 -11.25 -20.52
C VAL A 316 -1.94 -12.06 -21.34
N LYS A 317 -1.68 -13.36 -21.53
CA LYS A 317 -2.59 -14.28 -22.25
C LYS A 317 -3.91 -14.45 -21.49
N VAL A 318 -3.86 -14.65 -20.17
CA VAL A 318 -5.06 -14.82 -19.33
C VAL A 318 -5.93 -13.56 -19.36
N ILE A 319 -5.33 -12.38 -19.22
CA ILE A 319 -6.08 -11.11 -19.23
C ILE A 319 -6.78 -10.86 -20.57
N LYS A 320 -6.14 -11.25 -21.68
CA LYS A 320 -6.68 -11.02 -23.04
C LYS A 320 -7.65 -12.12 -23.52
N LYS A 321 -7.68 -13.27 -22.84
CA LYS A 321 -8.53 -14.38 -23.25
C LYS A 321 -9.98 -14.09 -22.85
N ARG A 322 -10.90 -14.15 -23.82
CA ARG A 322 -12.33 -14.12 -23.48
C ARG A 322 -12.65 -15.27 -22.54
N ALA A 323 -13.41 -14.97 -21.50
CA ALA A 323 -13.96 -16.01 -20.64
C ALA A 323 -14.86 -16.92 -21.52
N ILE A 324 -14.59 -18.21 -21.45
CA ILE A 324 -15.37 -19.23 -22.17
C ILE A 324 -16.64 -19.51 -21.39
#